data_66a12d3cdcf01a95a0ca76d3f3260c6c
#
_entry.id   66a12d3cdcf01a95a0ca76d3f3260c6c
#
_cell.length_a   1.000
_cell.length_b   1.000
_cell.length_c   1.000
_cell.angle_alpha   90.00
_cell.angle_beta   90.00
_cell.angle_gamma   90.00
#
_symmetry.space_group_name_H-M   'P 1'
#
loop_
_entity.id
_entity.type
_entity.pdbx_description
1 polymer ?
#
loop_
_entity_poly.entity_id
_entity_poly.type
_entity_poly.pdbx_seq_one_letter_code
_entity_poly.pdbx_strand_id
1 'polypeptide(L)'
;MEKFLVLGEALTDCVITGEAVTETPGGSPMNVAIGLARLDHEVTMATRYGSDSRGVAIANHLSESGVALIAEGNQAARTSSAQATIAADGSADYVFDLNWDLTTAMVPSGEVTHVHTGSIGATLQPGAVSVEEVLRREKEAGASVSYDPNARPIIMGKPEDVLPLVERLVGLSDVVKASDEDIAWLYPDTPREQVVSQWRKRGVSLVVVTLGEEGVEAWSA
;
A
#
# COMPACT_ATOMS: atom_id res chain seq x y z
N MET A 1 -5.68 22.01 9.09
CA MET A 1 -6.06 21.16 7.93
C MET A 1 -5.33 19.86 8.15
N GLU A 2 -5.99 18.72 7.93
CA GLU A 2 -5.33 17.42 8.08
C GLU A 2 -4.31 17.22 6.97
N LYS A 3 -3.12 16.73 7.33
CA LYS A 3 -2.01 16.48 6.42
C LYS A 3 -1.73 14.98 6.40
N PHE A 4 -1.90 14.38 5.24
CA PHE A 4 -1.71 12.96 5.03
C PHE A 4 -0.34 12.67 4.42
N LEU A 5 0.36 11.70 4.98
CA LEU A 5 1.53 11.07 4.38
C LEU A 5 1.13 9.66 3.93
N VAL A 6 1.30 9.36 2.66
CA VAL A 6 1.07 8.01 2.12
C VAL A 6 2.41 7.40 1.74
N LEU A 7 2.69 6.22 2.30
CA LEU A 7 3.92 5.46 2.06
C LEU A 7 3.59 4.18 1.31
N GLY A 8 4.22 3.96 0.18
CA GLY A 8 4.07 2.69 -0.53
C GLY A 8 4.36 2.78 -2.02
N GLU A 9 4.13 1.69 -2.71
CA GLU A 9 4.45 1.54 -4.11
C GLU A 9 3.56 2.40 -5.02
N ALA A 10 4.20 2.94 -6.05
CA ALA A 10 3.59 3.32 -7.31
C ALA A 10 4.24 2.49 -8.42
N LEU A 11 3.47 1.93 -9.29
CA LEU A 11 3.93 1.04 -10.35
C LEU A 11 3.08 1.23 -11.62
N THR A 12 3.49 0.59 -12.70
CA THR A 12 2.70 0.52 -13.92
C THR A 12 2.03 -0.86 -14.02
N ASP A 13 0.71 -0.87 -14.05
CA ASP A 13 -0.06 -2.04 -14.45
C ASP A 13 -0.02 -2.17 -15.98
N CYS A 14 0.51 -3.28 -16.46
CA CYS A 14 0.65 -3.58 -17.88
C CYS A 14 -0.21 -4.79 -18.23
N VAL A 15 -1.18 -4.62 -19.11
CA VAL A 15 -2.05 -5.71 -19.60
C VAL A 15 -1.74 -5.99 -21.06
N ILE A 16 -1.38 -7.25 -21.35
CA ILE A 16 -1.09 -7.74 -22.70
C ILE A 16 -2.21 -8.70 -23.11
N THR A 17 -2.89 -8.38 -24.22
CA THR A 17 -3.93 -9.23 -24.83
C THR A 17 -3.64 -9.36 -26.31
N GLY A 18 -3.11 -10.52 -26.74
CA GLY A 18 -2.61 -10.71 -28.11
C GLY A 18 -1.45 -9.75 -28.40
N GLU A 19 -1.64 -8.86 -29.40
CA GLU A 19 -0.65 -7.83 -29.77
C GLU A 19 -0.90 -6.49 -29.04
N ALA A 20 -2.01 -6.34 -28.35
CA ALA A 20 -2.36 -5.10 -27.64
C ALA A 20 -1.68 -5.02 -26.28
N VAL A 21 -1.05 -3.88 -26.00
CA VAL A 21 -0.43 -3.57 -24.70
C VAL A 21 -1.08 -2.31 -24.14
N THR A 22 -1.61 -2.41 -22.94
CA THR A 22 -2.17 -1.26 -22.20
C THR A 22 -1.36 -1.06 -20.92
N GLU A 23 -0.87 0.16 -20.72
CA GLU A 23 -0.14 0.54 -19.51
C GLU A 23 -0.91 1.63 -18.76
N THR A 24 -1.07 1.43 -17.45
CA THR A 24 -1.78 2.37 -16.56
C THR A 24 -1.02 2.55 -15.28
N PRO A 25 -0.78 3.80 -14.80
CA PRO A 25 -0.28 4.03 -13.45
C PRO A 25 -1.17 3.38 -12.40
N GLY A 26 -0.57 2.66 -11.45
CA GLY A 26 -1.24 1.89 -10.42
C GLY A 26 -0.43 1.80 -9.12
N GLY A 27 -0.93 0.99 -8.21
CA GLY A 27 -0.39 0.82 -6.87
C GLY A 27 -1.43 1.19 -5.81
N SER A 28 -1.66 0.30 -4.85
CA SER A 28 -2.71 0.51 -3.84
C SER A 28 -2.49 1.79 -3.03
N PRO A 29 -1.29 2.06 -2.47
CA PRO A 29 -1.03 3.32 -1.76
C PRO A 29 -1.18 4.54 -2.66
N MET A 30 -0.76 4.47 -3.92
CA MET A 30 -0.93 5.56 -4.87
C MET A 30 -2.41 5.89 -5.08
N ASN A 31 -3.26 4.88 -5.23
CA ASN A 31 -4.70 5.07 -5.40
C ASN A 31 -5.34 5.70 -4.14
N VAL A 32 -4.86 5.35 -2.94
CA VAL A 32 -5.29 5.99 -1.69
C VAL A 32 -4.87 7.46 -1.67
N ALA A 33 -3.63 7.78 -2.02
CA ALA A 33 -3.15 9.17 -2.09
C ALA A 33 -4.00 10.03 -3.05
N ILE A 34 -4.29 9.49 -4.23
CA ILE A 34 -5.16 10.15 -5.23
C ILE A 34 -6.58 10.34 -4.69
N GLY A 35 -7.15 9.30 -4.07
CA GLY A 35 -8.48 9.37 -3.48
C GLY A 35 -8.59 10.46 -2.42
N LEU A 36 -7.63 10.53 -1.50
CA LEU A 36 -7.58 11.55 -0.46
C LEU A 36 -7.42 12.97 -1.04
N ALA A 37 -6.52 13.15 -2.01
CA ALA A 37 -6.33 14.46 -2.64
C ALA A 37 -7.57 14.94 -3.40
N ARG A 38 -8.30 14.05 -4.07
CA ARG A 38 -9.58 14.34 -4.73
C ARG A 38 -10.74 14.64 -3.76
N LEU A 39 -10.54 14.33 -2.48
CA LEU A 39 -11.43 14.71 -1.38
C LEU A 39 -10.96 15.99 -0.67
N ASP A 40 -10.12 16.79 -1.34
CA ASP A 40 -9.60 18.08 -0.89
C ASP A 40 -8.70 18.00 0.37
N HIS A 41 -8.05 16.87 0.62
CA HIS A 41 -7.04 16.74 1.67
C HIS A 41 -5.65 17.13 1.16
N GLU A 42 -4.80 17.66 2.06
CA GLU A 42 -3.38 17.89 1.80
C GLU A 42 -2.63 16.54 1.88
N VAL A 43 -2.17 16.02 0.74
CA VAL A 43 -1.55 14.70 0.63
C VAL A 43 -0.14 14.81 0.10
N THR A 44 0.79 14.19 0.81
CA THR A 44 2.16 13.94 0.35
C THR A 44 2.37 12.44 0.19
N MET A 45 2.94 12.01 -0.94
CA MET A 45 3.28 10.60 -1.15
C MET A 45 4.78 10.39 -1.17
N ALA A 46 5.24 9.40 -0.39
CA ALA A 46 6.59 8.85 -0.45
C ALA A 46 6.54 7.52 -1.20
N THR A 47 7.10 7.50 -2.39
CA THR A 47 7.13 6.35 -3.28
C THR A 47 8.43 6.29 -4.07
N ARG A 48 8.62 5.25 -4.88
CA ARG A 48 9.81 5.05 -5.73
C ARG A 48 9.39 4.76 -7.16
N TYR A 49 9.89 5.53 -8.11
CA TYR A 49 9.74 5.31 -9.56
C TYR A 49 10.96 5.83 -10.31
N GLY A 50 11.21 5.31 -11.50
CA GLY A 50 12.33 5.71 -12.35
C GLY A 50 12.08 7.01 -13.11
N SER A 51 13.09 7.47 -13.84
CA SER A 51 12.99 8.61 -14.78
C SER A 51 12.57 8.17 -16.21
N ASP A 52 12.12 6.94 -16.36
CA ASP A 52 11.59 6.39 -17.61
C ASP A 52 10.16 6.90 -17.91
N SER A 53 9.63 6.54 -19.07
CA SER A 53 8.29 6.98 -19.51
C SER A 53 7.18 6.58 -18.53
N ARG A 54 7.30 5.43 -17.87
CA ARG A 54 6.35 4.94 -16.87
C ARG A 54 6.41 5.80 -15.61
N GLY A 55 7.62 6.17 -15.15
CA GLY A 55 7.79 7.08 -14.02
C GLY A 55 7.26 8.48 -14.30
N VAL A 56 7.44 8.99 -15.51
CA VAL A 56 6.83 10.25 -15.94
C VAL A 56 5.30 10.17 -15.91
N ALA A 57 4.70 9.07 -16.38
CA ALA A 57 3.26 8.86 -16.33
C ALA A 57 2.72 8.82 -14.89
N ILE A 58 3.41 8.14 -13.97
CA ILE A 58 3.08 8.11 -12.53
C ILE A 58 3.14 9.52 -11.94
N ALA A 59 4.23 10.26 -12.16
CA ALA A 59 4.40 11.60 -11.63
C ALA A 59 3.31 12.56 -12.12
N ASN A 60 2.96 12.50 -13.40
CA ASN A 60 1.89 13.30 -13.98
C ASN A 60 0.53 12.96 -13.35
N HIS A 61 0.21 11.66 -13.23
CA HIS A 61 -1.06 11.20 -12.68
C HIS A 61 -1.26 11.64 -11.22
N LEU A 62 -0.20 11.58 -10.40
CA LEU A 62 -0.21 12.08 -9.03
C LEU A 62 -0.37 13.60 -8.99
N SER A 63 0.39 14.35 -9.79
CA SER A 63 0.35 15.81 -9.85
C SER A 63 -1.00 16.34 -10.33
N GLU A 64 -1.58 15.74 -11.37
CA GLU A 64 -2.92 16.08 -11.88
C GLU A 64 -4.03 15.86 -10.84
N SER A 65 -3.80 14.94 -9.91
CA SER A 65 -4.72 14.67 -8.80
C SER A 65 -4.44 15.51 -7.55
N GLY A 66 -3.45 16.41 -7.58
CA GLY A 66 -3.13 17.29 -6.45
C GLY A 66 -2.27 16.65 -5.35
N VAL A 67 -1.67 15.48 -5.62
CA VAL A 67 -0.77 14.81 -4.66
C VAL A 67 0.63 15.42 -4.76
N ALA A 68 1.16 15.89 -3.63
CA ALA A 68 2.56 16.31 -3.53
C ALA A 68 3.47 15.07 -3.45
N LEU A 69 4.62 15.12 -4.12
CA LEU A 69 5.64 14.08 -4.08
C LEU A 69 6.83 14.54 -3.25
N ILE A 70 7.42 13.63 -2.47
CA ILE A 70 8.68 13.89 -1.80
C ILE A 70 9.78 13.93 -2.86
N ALA A 71 10.37 15.12 -3.06
CA ALA A 71 11.24 15.42 -4.21
C ALA A 71 12.55 14.63 -4.23
N GLU A 72 13.13 14.32 -3.08
CA GLU A 72 14.49 13.75 -2.98
C GLU A 72 14.54 12.21 -2.95
N GLY A 73 13.41 11.54 -2.88
CA GLY A 73 13.35 10.09 -2.71
C GLY A 73 12.76 9.29 -3.86
N ASN A 74 12.24 9.97 -4.87
CA ASN A 74 11.40 9.30 -5.87
C ASN A 74 12.19 8.60 -6.97
N GLN A 75 13.47 8.94 -7.19
CA GLN A 75 14.23 8.39 -8.32
C GLN A 75 14.78 7.00 -7.99
N ALA A 76 14.12 5.98 -8.53
CA ALA A 76 14.61 4.61 -8.59
C ALA A 76 15.40 4.37 -9.88
N ALA A 77 16.13 3.27 -9.94
CA ALA A 77 16.86 2.87 -11.14
C ALA A 77 15.91 2.60 -12.33
N ARG A 78 14.69 2.14 -12.04
CA ARG A 78 13.60 1.92 -12.99
C ARG A 78 12.26 1.98 -12.28
N THR A 79 11.18 2.21 -13.06
CA THR A 79 9.82 2.16 -12.54
C THR A 79 9.35 0.72 -12.39
N SER A 80 8.79 0.38 -11.24
CA SER A 80 8.17 -0.92 -10.99
C SER A 80 7.01 -1.19 -11.93
N SER A 81 6.79 -2.45 -12.29
CA SER A 81 5.64 -2.86 -13.09
C SER A 81 5.08 -4.21 -12.67
N ALA A 82 3.76 -4.34 -12.83
CA ALA A 82 3.02 -5.59 -12.76
C ALA A 82 2.45 -5.88 -14.14
N GLN A 83 2.90 -6.94 -14.81
CA GLN A 83 2.45 -7.31 -16.13
C GLN A 83 1.54 -8.51 -16.05
N ALA A 84 0.34 -8.40 -16.59
CA ALA A 84 -0.61 -9.48 -16.81
C ALA A 84 -0.69 -9.82 -18.31
N THR A 85 -0.35 -11.04 -18.68
CA THR A 85 -0.53 -11.55 -20.06
C THR A 85 -1.78 -12.43 -20.08
N ILE A 86 -2.79 -11.97 -20.81
CA ILE A 86 -4.07 -12.67 -20.91
C ILE A 86 -4.02 -13.66 -22.07
N ALA A 87 -4.17 -14.94 -21.77
CA ALA A 87 -4.24 -16.00 -22.76
C ALA A 87 -5.63 -16.06 -23.44
N ALA A 88 -5.73 -16.81 -24.55
CA ALA A 88 -6.97 -16.94 -25.31
C ALA A 88 -8.12 -17.59 -24.52
N ASP A 89 -7.83 -18.37 -23.49
CA ASP A 89 -8.80 -18.99 -22.59
C ASP A 89 -9.21 -18.07 -21.42
N GLY A 90 -8.67 -16.84 -21.34
CA GLY A 90 -8.94 -15.87 -20.31
C GLY A 90 -8.08 -16.01 -19.05
N SER A 91 -7.19 -17.00 -18.98
CA SER A 91 -6.21 -17.10 -17.91
C SER A 91 -5.17 -15.97 -18.00
N ALA A 92 -4.59 -15.58 -16.86
CA ALA A 92 -3.59 -14.53 -16.78
C ALA A 92 -2.28 -15.06 -16.18
N ASP A 93 -1.18 -14.82 -16.89
CA ASP A 93 0.17 -15.00 -16.35
C ASP A 93 0.70 -13.64 -15.86
N TYR A 94 1.26 -13.64 -14.65
CA TYR A 94 1.77 -12.42 -14.03
C TYR A 94 3.29 -12.40 -13.94
N VAL A 95 3.89 -11.29 -14.37
CA VAL A 95 5.31 -11.00 -14.19
C VAL A 95 5.45 -9.69 -13.44
N PHE A 96 6.21 -9.70 -12.35
CA PHE A 96 6.47 -8.52 -11.53
C PHE A 96 7.93 -8.10 -11.66
N ASP A 97 8.17 -6.85 -12.03
CA ASP A 97 9.47 -6.20 -11.96
C ASP A 97 9.38 -5.08 -10.93
N LEU A 98 9.81 -5.37 -9.71
CA LEU A 98 9.62 -4.52 -8.56
C LEU A 98 10.95 -3.97 -8.05
N ASN A 99 10.96 -2.66 -7.80
CA ASN A 99 12.05 -1.95 -7.15
C ASN A 99 11.47 -1.12 -6.00
N TRP A 100 11.78 -1.52 -4.77
CA TRP A 100 11.28 -0.87 -3.57
C TRP A 100 12.42 -0.68 -2.57
N ASP A 101 13.21 0.35 -2.79
CA ASP A 101 14.42 0.72 -2.04
C ASP A 101 14.25 2.04 -1.28
N LEU A 102 13.02 2.35 -0.82
CA LEU A 102 12.75 3.51 0.03
C LEU A 102 13.62 3.43 1.29
N THR A 103 14.23 4.56 1.66
CA THR A 103 14.95 4.70 2.93
C THR A 103 14.29 5.75 3.82
N THR A 104 14.43 5.60 5.14
CA THR A 104 13.86 6.53 6.12
C THR A 104 14.37 7.96 5.90
N ALA A 105 15.62 8.13 5.46
CA ALA A 105 16.23 9.42 5.16
C ALA A 105 15.55 10.15 3.98
N MET A 106 14.90 9.43 3.08
CA MET A 106 14.16 10.00 1.95
C MET A 106 12.80 10.58 2.38
N VAL A 107 12.33 10.26 3.59
CA VAL A 107 11.04 10.71 4.11
C VAL A 107 11.30 11.71 5.24
N PRO A 108 11.33 13.03 4.96
CA PRO A 108 11.57 14.03 5.98
C PRO A 108 10.46 14.00 7.04
N SER A 109 10.84 14.29 8.28
CA SER A 109 9.87 14.55 9.35
C SER A 109 9.12 15.84 9.05
N GLY A 110 7.82 15.84 9.24
CA GLY A 110 6.97 16.99 8.97
C GLY A 110 5.78 17.06 9.92
N GLU A 111 4.97 18.08 9.73
CA GLU A 111 3.68 18.19 10.44
C GLU A 111 2.67 17.27 9.76
N VAL A 112 2.73 15.97 10.05
CA VAL A 112 1.81 14.95 9.54
C VAL A 112 0.76 14.66 10.61
N THR A 113 -0.51 14.62 10.21
CA THR A 113 -1.62 14.27 11.12
C THR A 113 -2.06 12.82 10.97
N HIS A 114 -1.84 12.25 9.78
CA HIS A 114 -2.18 10.87 9.47
C HIS A 114 -1.18 10.24 8.50
N VAL A 115 -0.81 9.00 8.75
CA VAL A 115 0.03 8.20 7.85
C VAL A 115 -0.73 6.98 7.37
N HIS A 116 -0.69 6.74 6.06
CA HIS A 116 -1.24 5.52 5.45
C HIS A 116 -0.14 4.69 4.79
N THR A 117 -0.23 3.37 4.95
CA THR A 117 0.57 2.40 4.20
C THR A 117 -0.21 1.12 3.92
N GLY A 118 0.29 0.31 3.01
CA GLY A 118 -0.33 -0.98 2.69
C GLY A 118 0.35 -1.73 1.56
N SER A 119 -0.27 -2.84 1.18
CA SER A 119 0.11 -3.66 0.04
C SER A 119 1.58 -4.09 0.06
N ILE A 120 2.17 -4.24 -1.13
CA ILE A 120 3.56 -4.69 -1.28
C ILE A 120 4.57 -3.67 -0.76
N GLY A 121 4.28 -2.38 -0.80
CA GLY A 121 5.16 -1.34 -0.26
C GLY A 121 5.38 -1.48 1.26
N ALA A 122 4.40 -2.01 1.98
CA ALA A 122 4.53 -2.25 3.42
C ALA A 122 5.31 -3.53 3.78
N THR A 123 5.50 -4.47 2.83
CA THR A 123 6.07 -5.79 3.10
C THR A 123 7.32 -6.12 2.29
N LEU A 124 7.50 -5.49 1.12
CA LEU A 124 8.62 -5.77 0.21
C LEU A 124 9.94 -5.18 0.72
N GLN A 125 10.94 -6.04 0.88
CA GLN A 125 12.28 -5.63 1.28
C GLN A 125 13.06 -5.01 0.10
N PRO A 126 14.00 -4.07 0.34
CA PRO A 126 14.41 -3.53 1.65
C PRO A 126 13.52 -2.41 2.19
N GLY A 127 12.66 -1.80 1.37
CA GLY A 127 11.88 -0.61 1.72
C GLY A 127 10.91 -0.80 2.88
N ALA A 128 10.40 -2.01 3.12
CA ALA A 128 9.49 -2.32 4.22
C ALA A 128 10.06 -1.95 5.60
N VAL A 129 11.38 -2.09 5.82
CA VAL A 129 12.04 -1.66 7.06
C VAL A 129 11.84 -0.16 7.28
N SER A 130 12.08 0.63 6.24
CA SER A 130 11.95 2.09 6.31
C SER A 130 10.49 2.53 6.47
N VAL A 131 9.55 1.79 5.87
CA VAL A 131 8.12 2.03 6.09
C VAL A 131 7.77 1.85 7.56
N GLU A 132 8.16 0.71 8.19
CA GLU A 132 7.92 0.47 9.62
C GLU A 132 8.55 1.56 10.51
N GLU A 133 9.78 1.98 10.21
CA GLU A 133 10.48 3.04 10.94
C GLU A 133 9.75 4.39 10.83
N VAL A 134 9.31 4.78 9.64
CA VAL A 134 8.56 6.03 9.43
C VAL A 134 7.22 5.98 10.16
N LEU A 135 6.47 4.89 10.07
CA LEU A 135 5.21 4.73 10.82
C LEU A 135 5.42 4.91 12.32
N ARG A 136 6.46 4.30 12.88
CA ARG A 136 6.80 4.42 14.30
C ARG A 136 7.14 5.86 14.67
N ARG A 137 8.00 6.52 13.88
CA ARG A 137 8.40 7.90 14.07
C ARG A 137 7.20 8.85 14.07
N GLU A 138 6.34 8.74 13.07
CA GLU A 138 5.20 9.65 12.94
C GLU A 138 4.13 9.38 14.02
N LYS A 139 3.92 8.11 14.40
CA LYS A 139 3.05 7.77 15.52
C LYS A 139 3.57 8.32 16.85
N GLU A 140 4.86 8.24 17.10
CA GLU A 140 5.50 8.86 18.29
C GLU A 140 5.38 10.39 18.28
N ALA A 141 5.33 11.01 17.10
CA ALA A 141 5.06 12.44 16.91
C ALA A 141 3.57 12.83 17.06
N GLY A 142 2.67 11.85 17.22
CA GLY A 142 1.25 12.06 17.46
C GLY A 142 0.34 11.90 16.22
N ALA A 143 0.87 11.48 15.08
CA ALA A 143 0.06 11.15 13.93
C ALA A 143 -0.72 9.84 14.15
N SER A 144 -1.94 9.77 13.62
CA SER A 144 -2.67 8.51 13.51
C SER A 144 -2.15 7.69 12.32
N VAL A 145 -2.33 6.37 12.38
CA VAL A 145 -1.83 5.43 11.37
C VAL A 145 -2.96 4.57 10.84
N SER A 146 -3.05 4.43 9.51
CA SER A 146 -3.89 3.43 8.86
C SER A 146 -3.07 2.44 8.02
N TYR A 147 -3.50 1.19 8.03
CA TYR A 147 -2.85 0.08 7.32
C TYR A 147 -3.87 -0.77 6.58
N ASP A 148 -3.54 -1.11 5.33
CA ASP A 148 -4.27 -2.10 4.52
C ASP A 148 -3.29 -3.19 4.07
N PRO A 149 -3.38 -4.44 4.57
CA PRO A 149 -2.54 -5.54 4.11
C PRO A 149 -2.58 -5.71 2.60
N ASN A 150 -3.78 -5.65 2.01
CA ASN A 150 -4.02 -5.78 0.59
C ASN A 150 -3.09 -6.83 -0.04
N ALA A 151 -3.18 -8.04 0.48
CA ALA A 151 -2.22 -9.12 0.27
C ALA A 151 -2.04 -9.48 -1.21
N ARG A 152 -0.82 -9.75 -1.57
CA ARG A 152 -0.42 -10.23 -2.89
C ARG A 152 0.41 -11.50 -2.73
N PRO A 153 -0.22 -12.68 -2.56
CA PRO A 153 0.47 -13.94 -2.24
C PRO A 153 1.63 -14.26 -3.17
N ILE A 154 1.46 -14.01 -4.47
CA ILE A 154 2.48 -14.27 -5.48
C ILE A 154 3.77 -13.44 -5.29
N ILE A 155 3.68 -12.29 -4.60
CA ILE A 155 4.80 -11.40 -4.29
C ILE A 155 5.27 -11.59 -2.86
N MET A 156 4.32 -11.71 -1.92
CA MET A 156 4.59 -11.79 -0.49
C MET A 156 5.06 -13.19 -0.05
N GLY A 157 4.82 -14.22 -0.88
CA GLY A 157 5.23 -15.59 -0.60
C GLY A 157 4.27 -16.30 0.34
N LYS A 158 4.79 -16.90 1.41
CA LYS A 158 3.96 -17.67 2.34
C LYS A 158 3.45 -16.79 3.49
N PRO A 159 2.21 -17.03 3.96
CA PRO A 159 1.65 -16.27 5.07
C PRO A 159 2.54 -16.28 6.32
N GLU A 160 3.09 -17.44 6.69
CA GLU A 160 3.94 -17.61 7.86
C GLU A 160 5.21 -16.74 7.83
N ASP A 161 5.72 -16.40 6.64
CA ASP A 161 6.93 -15.59 6.48
C ASP A 161 6.61 -14.09 6.64
N VAL A 162 5.45 -13.63 6.18
CA VAL A 162 5.07 -12.22 6.18
C VAL A 162 4.24 -11.82 7.41
N LEU A 163 3.51 -12.75 7.99
CA LEU A 163 2.60 -12.50 9.12
C LEU A 163 3.26 -11.77 10.30
N PRO A 164 4.50 -12.09 10.73
CA PRO A 164 5.15 -11.36 11.83
C PRO A 164 5.32 -9.86 11.53
N LEU A 165 5.58 -9.49 10.27
CA LEU A 165 5.67 -8.09 9.85
C LEU A 165 4.28 -7.45 9.82
N VAL A 166 3.29 -8.11 9.23
CA VAL A 166 1.90 -7.64 9.20
C VAL A 166 1.39 -7.36 10.62
N GLU A 167 1.64 -8.26 11.57
CA GLU A 167 1.23 -8.08 12.95
C GLU A 167 1.92 -6.91 13.67
N ARG A 168 3.18 -6.60 13.31
CA ARG A 168 3.84 -5.38 13.82
C ARG A 168 3.21 -4.12 13.24
N LEU A 169 2.90 -4.10 11.93
CA LEU A 169 2.23 -2.97 11.27
C LEU A 169 0.83 -2.76 11.84
N VAL A 170 0.06 -3.82 12.07
CA VAL A 170 -1.23 -3.79 12.77
C VAL A 170 -1.08 -3.16 14.16
N GLY A 171 -0.06 -3.57 14.93
CA GLY A 171 0.20 -3.02 16.27
C GLY A 171 0.62 -1.54 16.28
N LEU A 172 1.08 -1.01 15.16
CA LEU A 172 1.35 0.42 14.97
C LEU A 172 0.11 1.21 14.50
N SER A 173 -0.94 0.54 14.03
CA SER A 173 -2.07 1.17 13.37
C SER A 173 -3.21 1.49 14.32
N ASP A 174 -3.89 2.62 14.07
CA ASP A 174 -5.13 3.02 14.72
C ASP A 174 -6.34 2.55 13.90
N VAL A 175 -6.16 2.46 12.58
CA VAL A 175 -7.16 1.97 11.64
C VAL A 175 -6.54 0.84 10.80
N VAL A 176 -7.21 -0.30 10.72
CA VAL A 176 -6.84 -1.40 9.81
C VAL A 176 -8.04 -1.71 8.91
N LYS A 177 -7.82 -1.65 7.59
CA LYS A 177 -8.77 -2.19 6.61
C LYS A 177 -8.16 -3.42 5.96
N ALA A 178 -8.93 -4.46 5.80
CA ALA A 178 -8.54 -5.67 5.06
C ALA A 178 -9.74 -6.20 4.27
N SER A 179 -9.50 -7.05 3.28
CA SER A 179 -10.56 -7.89 2.73
C SER A 179 -10.70 -9.19 3.55
N ASP A 180 -11.80 -9.87 3.42
CA ASP A 180 -11.98 -11.21 3.97
C ASP A 180 -10.99 -12.22 3.35
N GLU A 181 -10.64 -12.03 2.08
CA GLU A 181 -9.61 -12.82 1.39
C GLU A 181 -8.21 -12.59 2.00
N ASP A 182 -7.86 -11.33 2.34
CA ASP A 182 -6.61 -11.02 3.04
C ASP A 182 -6.54 -11.74 4.39
N ILE A 183 -7.63 -11.71 5.15
CA ILE A 183 -7.70 -12.37 6.45
C ILE A 183 -7.60 -13.89 6.29
N ALA A 184 -8.33 -14.48 5.34
CA ALA A 184 -8.31 -15.91 5.09
C ALA A 184 -6.92 -16.39 4.66
N TRP A 185 -6.20 -15.59 3.88
CA TRP A 185 -4.83 -15.92 3.47
C TRP A 185 -3.83 -15.78 4.62
N LEU A 186 -3.90 -14.69 5.39
CA LEU A 186 -2.97 -14.44 6.51
C LEU A 186 -3.20 -15.39 7.69
N TYR A 187 -4.44 -15.78 7.93
CA TYR A 187 -4.86 -16.56 9.09
C TYR A 187 -5.79 -17.73 8.68
N PRO A 188 -5.29 -18.70 7.90
CA PRO A 188 -6.13 -19.72 7.25
C PRO A 188 -6.97 -20.58 8.23
N ASP A 189 -6.49 -20.75 9.48
CA ASP A 189 -7.16 -21.58 10.49
C ASP A 189 -7.87 -20.75 11.58
N THR A 190 -8.04 -19.43 11.37
CA THR A 190 -8.60 -18.53 12.39
C THR A 190 -9.84 -17.82 11.86
N PRO A 191 -11.00 -17.94 12.53
CA PRO A 191 -12.21 -17.21 12.16
C PRO A 191 -11.95 -15.69 12.12
N ARG A 192 -12.54 -15.01 11.13
CA ARG A 192 -12.41 -13.56 10.90
C ARG A 192 -12.64 -12.73 12.16
N GLU A 193 -13.70 -13.03 12.89
CA GLU A 193 -14.08 -12.31 14.12
C GLU A 193 -13.01 -12.45 15.21
N GLN A 194 -12.33 -13.59 15.24
CA GLN A 194 -11.22 -13.82 16.17
C GLN A 194 -9.97 -13.00 15.75
N VAL A 195 -9.69 -12.91 14.46
CA VAL A 195 -8.59 -12.06 13.93
C VAL A 195 -8.88 -10.60 14.26
N VAL A 196 -10.09 -10.10 13.97
CA VAL A 196 -10.52 -8.74 14.32
C VAL A 196 -10.36 -8.49 15.83
N SER A 197 -10.79 -9.43 16.67
CA SER A 197 -10.61 -9.33 18.13
C SER A 197 -9.12 -9.25 18.54
N GLN A 198 -8.24 -10.01 17.88
CA GLN A 198 -6.81 -9.97 18.12
C GLN A 198 -6.21 -8.61 17.73
N TRP A 199 -6.58 -8.06 16.58
CA TRP A 199 -6.11 -6.77 16.11
C TRP A 199 -6.55 -5.63 17.03
N ARG A 200 -7.81 -5.64 17.48
CA ARG A 200 -8.32 -4.67 18.46
C ARG A 200 -7.58 -4.75 19.81
N LYS A 201 -7.24 -5.95 20.28
CA LYS A 201 -6.41 -6.12 21.49
C LYS A 201 -4.98 -5.59 21.36
N ARG A 202 -4.48 -5.41 20.12
CA ARG A 202 -3.20 -4.77 19.83
C ARG A 202 -3.27 -3.24 19.80
N GLY A 203 -4.46 -2.65 19.98
CA GLY A 203 -4.66 -1.20 20.04
C GLY A 203 -5.35 -0.59 18.82
N VAL A 204 -5.75 -1.40 17.84
CA VAL A 204 -6.49 -0.90 16.66
C VAL A 204 -7.86 -0.40 17.09
N SER A 205 -8.13 0.89 16.88
CA SER A 205 -9.38 1.56 17.25
C SER A 205 -10.52 1.26 16.28
N LEU A 206 -10.19 1.10 15.00
CA LEU A 206 -11.17 0.79 13.95
C LEU A 206 -10.63 -0.31 13.04
N VAL A 207 -11.34 -1.42 12.95
CA VAL A 207 -11.10 -2.47 11.94
C VAL A 207 -12.25 -2.45 10.95
N VAL A 208 -11.91 -2.44 9.65
CA VAL A 208 -12.87 -2.48 8.53
C VAL A 208 -12.55 -3.70 7.68
N VAL A 209 -13.53 -4.56 7.43
CA VAL A 209 -13.37 -5.73 6.57
C VAL A 209 -14.35 -5.65 5.40
N THR A 210 -13.83 -5.67 4.18
CA THR A 210 -14.62 -5.71 2.95
C THR A 210 -14.93 -7.16 2.57
N LEU A 211 -16.17 -7.41 2.13
CA LEU A 211 -16.77 -8.74 1.90
C LEU A 211 -17.23 -8.90 0.44
N GLY A 212 -16.52 -8.25 -0.51
CA GLY A 212 -16.95 -8.24 -1.90
C GLY A 212 -18.37 -7.72 -2.08
N GLU A 213 -19.23 -8.48 -2.75
CA GLU A 213 -20.65 -8.12 -2.98
C GLU A 213 -21.51 -8.12 -1.72
N GLU A 214 -21.06 -8.76 -0.65
CA GLU A 214 -21.76 -8.78 0.65
C GLU A 214 -21.56 -7.48 1.44
N GLY A 215 -20.71 -6.56 0.95
CA GLY A 215 -20.54 -5.23 1.53
C GLY A 215 -19.35 -5.10 2.45
N VAL A 216 -19.55 -4.50 3.63
CA VAL A 216 -18.47 -4.17 4.56
C VAL A 216 -18.94 -4.29 6.00
N GLU A 217 -18.07 -4.80 6.86
CA GLU A 217 -18.26 -4.79 8.32
C GLU A 217 -17.20 -3.92 8.98
N ALA A 218 -17.56 -3.24 10.07
CA ALA A 218 -16.65 -2.39 10.82
C ALA A 218 -16.83 -2.57 12.33
N TRP A 219 -15.71 -2.60 13.05
CA TRP A 219 -15.66 -2.71 14.50
C TRP A 219 -14.86 -1.54 15.07
N SER A 220 -15.53 -0.70 15.81
CA SER A 220 -14.91 0.41 16.55
C SER A 220 -14.73 0.11 18.03
N ALA A 221 -13.86 0.90 18.69
CA ALA A 221 -13.68 0.87 20.14
C ALA A 221 -14.97 1.34 20.86
#